data_3bd503f3d1bc3340845556271d7e3b24
#
_entry.id   3bd503f3d1bc3340845556271d7e3b24
#
_cell.length_a   1.000
_cell.length_b   1.000
_cell.length_c   1.000
_cell.angle_alpha   90.00
_cell.angle_beta   90.00
_cell.angle_gamma   90.00
#
_symmetry.space_group_name_H-M   'P 1'
#
loop_
_entity.id
_entity.type
_entity.pdbx_description
1 polymer ?
#
loop_
_entity_poly.entity_id
_entity_poly.type
_entity_poly.pdbx_seq_one_letter_code
_entity_poly.pdbx_strand_id
1 'polypeptide(L)'
;MADGLELGDVYGATIERIKAQDGDKSRLGMAALMWISYAERPLQADELCHALAVRLGTTDFITDNVPSVSTLIGCCQGLITVDKEASTVRLIHFTLQEYLSAHPDIFSRPHSAIAEICLTYLDSQHIKALSTDPSPSTQNTPFLEYCSVYWGAHAKKELAGSARSFALELLKRDYGPISTKLLLTQVKHFYVKYMKTCSPFSGLHCASFFGIIELVTGLIEMGCYDLDGADFSGHTPLAWAAQNGHEEVVKILLGQEEVNPDKPDLEGQTPLLLAAWNGHEGVVEMLLRRKEVNPNKQGNYGQTPLSDAAWHGHEGVVKMLLGRGEVDPNKPNNDGRAPLSYASSDGHEGVVEVLLEKEEVNPDKPDNYNRTPLSDAARFGHEGVVKMLLGREEVNPDTPDNYGRTPLAFAATFGYEGVVKILLGREEVNRDKPDNDGQTPLSLAAGSGHKKVVALLQSRKVVTLCTV
;
A
#
# COMPACT_ATOMS: atom_id res chain seq x y z
N MET A 1 -29.44 -5.35 47.41
CA MET A 1 -29.23 -4.20 46.54
C MET A 1 -27.70 -4.02 46.48
N ALA A 2 -27.07 -4.60 45.49
CA ALA A 2 -25.64 -4.37 45.25
C ALA A 2 -25.56 -3.05 44.51
N ASP A 3 -24.85 -2.09 45.09
CA ASP A 3 -24.57 -0.81 44.48
C ASP A 3 -23.91 -1.06 43.14
N GLY A 4 -24.59 -0.63 42.06
CA GLY A 4 -24.09 -0.73 40.69
C GLY A 4 -22.98 0.29 40.48
N LEU A 5 -21.74 -0.07 40.85
CA LEU A 5 -20.58 0.58 40.32
C LEU A 5 -20.60 0.35 38.82
N GLU A 6 -20.66 1.43 38.05
CA GLU A 6 -20.51 1.33 36.61
C GLU A 6 -19.13 0.72 36.31
N LEU A 7 -19.02 -0.10 35.26
CA LEU A 7 -17.79 -0.80 34.91
C LEU A 7 -16.59 0.17 34.77
N GLY A 8 -16.87 1.43 34.37
CA GLY A 8 -15.93 2.52 34.32
C GLY A 8 -15.31 2.89 35.66
N ASP A 9 -16.11 2.92 36.75
CA ASP A 9 -15.63 3.21 38.11
C ASP A 9 -14.64 2.13 38.58
N VAL A 10 -14.89 0.88 38.22
CA VAL A 10 -14.01 -0.24 38.55
C VAL A 10 -12.67 -0.12 37.84
N TYR A 11 -12.69 0.27 36.56
CA TYR A 11 -11.45 0.52 35.79
C TYR A 11 -10.67 1.69 36.37
N GLY A 12 -11.34 2.82 36.65
CA GLY A 12 -10.71 3.99 37.27
C GLY A 12 -10.08 3.65 38.61
N ALA A 13 -10.78 2.99 39.50
CA ALA A 13 -10.25 2.57 40.80
C ALA A 13 -9.04 1.61 40.65
N THR A 14 -9.03 0.73 39.63
CA THR A 14 -7.91 -0.19 39.40
C THR A 14 -6.70 0.55 38.83
N ILE A 15 -6.91 1.51 37.94
CA ILE A 15 -5.83 2.35 37.41
C ILE A 15 -5.19 3.18 38.53
N GLU A 16 -5.99 3.76 39.42
CA GLU A 16 -5.47 4.48 40.59
C GLU A 16 -4.66 3.55 41.54
N ARG A 17 -5.08 2.29 41.70
CA ARG A 17 -4.28 1.32 42.44
C ARG A 17 -2.95 0.99 41.75
N ILE A 18 -2.93 0.92 40.41
CA ILE A 18 -1.70 0.72 39.64
C ILE A 18 -0.77 1.93 39.84
N LYS A 19 -1.31 3.16 39.74
CA LYS A 19 -0.55 4.40 39.99
C LYS A 19 0.02 4.48 41.42
N ALA A 20 -0.69 3.94 42.39
CA ALA A 20 -0.29 3.93 43.79
C ALA A 20 0.73 2.83 44.16
N GLN A 21 1.12 1.95 43.24
CA GLN A 21 2.18 0.97 43.48
C GLN A 21 3.54 1.63 43.63
N ASP A 22 4.46 0.94 44.31
CA ASP A 22 5.83 1.43 44.51
C ASP A 22 6.60 1.55 43.19
N GLY A 23 7.18 2.74 42.96
CA GLY A 23 8.18 3.09 41.98
C GLY A 23 8.08 2.37 40.61
N ASP A 24 8.92 1.39 40.37
CA ASP A 24 9.00 0.69 39.07
C ASP A 24 7.74 -0.12 38.71
N LYS A 25 6.97 -0.61 39.67
CA LYS A 25 5.73 -1.35 39.41
C LYS A 25 4.65 -0.45 38.81
N SER A 26 4.48 0.76 39.39
CA SER A 26 3.54 1.77 38.85
C SER A 26 3.94 2.16 37.42
N ARG A 27 5.21 2.48 37.20
CA ARG A 27 5.76 2.83 35.89
C ARG A 27 5.52 1.72 34.86
N LEU A 28 5.85 0.47 35.19
CA LEU A 28 5.66 -0.69 34.29
C LEU A 28 4.18 -0.93 33.99
N GLY A 29 3.32 -0.89 35.00
CA GLY A 29 1.87 -1.12 34.81
C GLY A 29 1.24 -0.05 33.92
N MET A 30 1.50 1.24 34.17
CA MET A 30 0.97 2.33 33.36
C MET A 30 1.53 2.33 31.95
N ALA A 31 2.84 2.09 31.79
CA ALA A 31 3.46 2.00 30.48
C ALA A 31 2.92 0.80 29.66
N ALA A 32 2.69 -0.34 30.30
CA ALA A 32 2.08 -1.50 29.63
C ALA A 32 0.67 -1.21 29.11
N LEU A 33 -0.18 -0.59 29.93
CA LEU A 33 -1.52 -0.17 29.50
C LEU A 33 -1.45 0.83 28.34
N MET A 34 -0.53 1.79 28.39
CA MET A 34 -0.30 2.73 27.29
C MET A 34 0.07 1.98 25.99
N TRP A 35 1.07 1.10 26.05
CA TRP A 35 1.53 0.34 24.89
C TRP A 35 0.41 -0.50 24.27
N ILE A 36 -0.32 -1.26 25.08
CA ILE A 36 -1.39 -2.15 24.59
C ILE A 36 -2.53 -1.34 23.97
N SER A 37 -2.81 -0.13 24.50
CA SER A 37 -3.89 0.72 24.01
C SER A 37 -3.58 1.49 22.75
N TYR A 38 -2.31 1.85 22.51
CA TYR A 38 -1.90 2.76 21.45
C TYR A 38 -0.96 2.14 20.40
N ALA A 39 -0.54 0.88 20.56
CA ALA A 39 0.29 0.20 19.56
C ALA A 39 -0.47 0.01 18.23
N GLU A 40 0.24 0.10 17.11
CA GLU A 40 -0.32 -0.03 15.76
C GLU A 40 -0.76 -1.48 15.44
N ARG A 41 -0.23 -2.45 16.17
CA ARG A 41 -0.67 -3.85 16.17
C ARG A 41 -0.52 -4.47 17.56
N PRO A 42 -1.21 -5.58 17.83
CA PRO A 42 -0.96 -6.34 19.06
C PRO A 42 0.52 -6.70 19.20
N LEU A 43 1.11 -6.42 20.37
CA LEU A 43 2.50 -6.74 20.67
C LEU A 43 2.62 -8.16 21.20
N GLN A 44 3.69 -8.85 20.79
CA GLN A 44 4.09 -10.07 21.46
C GLN A 44 4.61 -9.76 22.88
N ALA A 45 4.54 -10.72 23.76
CA ALA A 45 4.93 -10.51 25.16
C ALA A 45 6.40 -10.05 25.29
N ASP A 46 7.29 -10.64 24.49
CA ASP A 46 8.70 -10.28 24.48
C ASP A 46 8.96 -8.89 23.88
N GLU A 47 8.21 -8.50 22.84
CA GLU A 47 8.26 -7.14 22.29
C GLU A 47 7.90 -6.10 23.34
N LEU A 48 6.80 -6.32 24.06
CA LEU A 48 6.35 -5.42 25.13
C LEU A 48 7.35 -5.36 26.28
N CYS A 49 7.89 -6.50 26.70
CA CYS A 49 8.93 -6.52 27.76
C CYS A 49 10.18 -5.73 27.35
N HIS A 50 10.63 -5.84 26.09
CA HIS A 50 11.75 -5.05 25.57
C HIS A 50 11.40 -3.56 25.49
N ALA A 51 10.19 -3.19 25.01
CA ALA A 51 9.73 -1.79 24.99
C ALA A 51 9.78 -1.15 26.38
N LEU A 52 9.36 -1.89 27.41
CA LEU A 52 9.33 -1.42 28.80
C LEU A 52 10.71 -1.33 29.46
N ALA A 53 11.72 -2.02 28.92
CA ALA A 53 13.10 -1.97 29.38
C ALA A 53 13.85 -0.74 28.84
N VAL A 54 13.37 -0.09 27.79
CA VAL A 54 14.01 1.11 27.21
C VAL A 54 13.94 2.26 28.21
N ARG A 55 15.08 2.89 28.45
CA ARG A 55 15.19 4.10 29.28
C ARG A 55 15.56 5.30 28.43
N LEU A 56 14.70 6.31 28.43
CA LEU A 56 14.95 7.55 27.71
C LEU A 56 16.21 8.25 28.20
N GLY A 57 16.99 8.82 27.28
CA GLY A 57 18.24 9.53 27.59
C GLY A 57 19.46 8.61 27.81
N THR A 58 19.35 7.28 27.54
CA THR A 58 20.48 6.36 27.58
C THR A 58 20.76 5.80 26.17
N THR A 59 22.03 5.59 25.84
CA THR A 59 22.46 4.97 24.58
C THR A 59 22.58 3.44 24.68
N ASP A 60 22.44 2.88 25.90
CA ASP A 60 22.62 1.46 26.14
C ASP A 60 21.29 0.81 26.49
N PHE A 61 20.98 -0.23 25.75
CA PHE A 61 19.89 -1.15 26.06
C PHE A 61 20.44 -2.27 26.97
N ILE A 62 20.00 -2.27 28.23
CA ILE A 62 20.46 -3.24 29.23
C ILE A 62 19.46 -4.38 29.28
N THR A 63 19.84 -5.56 28.79
CA THR A 63 18.99 -6.76 28.75
C THR A 63 18.54 -7.22 30.14
N ASP A 64 19.31 -6.97 31.17
CA ASP A 64 18.98 -7.34 32.57
C ASP A 64 17.79 -6.50 33.12
N ASN A 65 17.45 -5.39 32.47
CA ASN A 65 16.29 -4.57 32.81
C ASN A 65 14.97 -5.06 32.18
N VAL A 66 15.02 -6.09 31.33
CA VAL A 66 13.81 -6.61 30.67
C VAL A 66 12.93 -7.33 31.70
N PRO A 67 11.71 -6.80 31.98
CA PRO A 67 10.84 -7.43 32.95
C PRO A 67 10.33 -8.78 32.44
N SER A 68 10.08 -9.71 33.36
CA SER A 68 9.37 -10.94 32.99
C SER A 68 7.90 -10.67 32.72
N VAL A 69 7.29 -11.49 31.86
CA VAL A 69 5.84 -11.40 31.56
C VAL A 69 4.99 -11.56 32.84
N SER A 70 5.41 -12.40 33.78
CA SER A 70 4.74 -12.56 35.07
C SER A 70 4.79 -11.30 35.92
N THR A 71 5.92 -10.60 35.94
CA THR A 71 6.06 -9.28 36.58
C THR A 71 5.10 -8.28 35.98
N LEU A 72 5.04 -8.24 34.64
CA LEU A 72 4.15 -7.33 33.92
C LEU A 72 2.68 -7.54 34.25
N ILE A 73 2.19 -8.80 34.22
CA ILE A 73 0.81 -9.14 34.59
C ILE A 73 0.52 -8.70 36.03
N GLY A 74 1.47 -8.94 36.95
CA GLY A 74 1.33 -8.52 38.35
C GLY A 74 1.21 -7.00 38.51
N CYS A 75 1.99 -6.21 37.77
CA CYS A 75 1.94 -4.75 37.80
C CYS A 75 0.61 -4.19 37.29
N CYS A 76 -0.04 -4.87 36.34
CA CYS A 76 -1.30 -4.41 35.72
C CYS A 76 -2.56 -4.86 36.47
N GLN A 77 -2.44 -5.54 37.61
CA GLN A 77 -3.52 -5.90 38.52
C GLN A 77 -4.76 -6.50 37.83
N GLY A 78 -4.58 -7.39 36.87
CA GLY A 78 -5.63 -8.10 36.17
C GLY A 78 -6.26 -7.35 34.99
N LEU A 79 -5.76 -6.15 34.62
CA LEU A 79 -6.25 -5.43 33.46
C LEU A 79 -5.70 -5.94 32.13
N ILE A 80 -4.69 -6.79 32.15
CA ILE A 80 -4.10 -7.40 30.95
C ILE A 80 -4.09 -8.92 31.03
N THR A 81 -4.06 -9.56 29.87
CA THR A 81 -3.92 -11.01 29.71
C THR A 81 -2.96 -11.32 28.58
N VAL A 82 -2.40 -12.54 28.58
CA VAL A 82 -1.57 -13.06 27.50
C VAL A 82 -2.35 -14.14 26.77
N ASP A 83 -2.52 -13.95 25.48
CA ASP A 83 -3.06 -14.97 24.59
C ASP A 83 -1.98 -16.05 24.42
N LYS A 84 -2.28 -17.28 24.87
CA LYS A 84 -1.29 -18.37 24.88
C LYS A 84 -0.97 -18.93 23.50
N GLU A 85 -1.92 -18.80 22.54
CA GLU A 85 -1.72 -19.30 21.18
C GLU A 85 -0.91 -18.30 20.34
N ALA A 86 -1.27 -17.02 20.43
CA ALA A 86 -0.62 -15.94 19.67
C ALA A 86 0.60 -15.33 20.41
N SER A 87 0.83 -15.69 21.67
CA SER A 87 1.85 -15.08 22.55
C SER A 87 1.74 -13.55 22.66
N THR A 88 0.56 -12.97 22.35
CA THR A 88 0.31 -11.52 22.37
C THR A 88 -0.28 -11.07 23.70
N VAL A 89 0.07 -9.85 24.10
CA VAL A 89 -0.50 -9.20 25.29
C VAL A 89 -1.71 -8.36 24.87
N ARG A 90 -2.81 -8.50 25.64
CA ARG A 90 -4.08 -7.80 25.35
C ARG A 90 -4.69 -7.26 26.64
N LEU A 91 -5.56 -6.25 26.51
CA LEU A 91 -6.45 -5.84 27.59
C LEU A 91 -7.42 -6.98 27.91
N ILE A 92 -7.82 -7.07 29.20
CA ILE A 92 -8.70 -8.14 29.70
C ILE A 92 -10.06 -8.14 28.97
N HIS A 93 -10.55 -6.97 28.56
CA HIS A 93 -11.82 -6.81 27.86
C HIS A 93 -11.81 -5.54 26.99
N PHE A 94 -12.59 -5.55 25.89
CA PHE A 94 -12.66 -4.41 24.94
C PHE A 94 -13.23 -3.13 25.59
N THR A 95 -14.11 -3.25 26.60
CA THR A 95 -14.65 -2.08 27.32
C THR A 95 -13.60 -1.31 28.11
N LEU A 96 -12.47 -1.95 28.46
CA LEU A 96 -11.32 -1.23 29.01
C LEU A 96 -10.65 -0.34 27.96
N GLN A 97 -10.58 -0.80 26.71
CA GLN A 97 -10.09 0.01 25.59
C GLN A 97 -10.98 1.24 25.37
N GLU A 98 -12.31 1.04 25.39
CA GLU A 98 -13.27 2.13 25.28
C GLU A 98 -13.11 3.14 26.44
N TYR A 99 -12.96 2.63 27.67
CA TYR A 99 -12.72 3.46 28.83
C TYR A 99 -11.43 4.30 28.68
N LEU A 100 -10.32 3.68 28.32
CA LEU A 100 -9.03 4.38 28.13
C LEU A 100 -9.11 5.41 26.98
N SER A 101 -9.83 5.11 25.91
CA SER A 101 -10.07 6.04 24.81
C SER A 101 -10.93 7.24 25.20
N ALA A 102 -11.88 7.03 26.12
CA ALA A 102 -12.74 8.11 26.65
C ALA A 102 -12.02 9.00 27.68
N HIS A 103 -10.87 8.56 28.20
CA HIS A 103 -10.09 9.29 29.23
C HIS A 103 -8.64 9.53 28.74
N PRO A 104 -8.43 10.38 27.71
CA PRO A 104 -7.11 10.60 27.11
C PRO A 104 -6.11 11.24 28.08
N ASP A 105 -6.55 11.87 29.15
CA ASP A 105 -5.75 12.45 30.22
C ASP A 105 -5.00 11.43 31.10
N ILE A 106 -5.36 10.13 31.01
CA ILE A 106 -4.64 9.05 31.70
C ILE A 106 -3.20 8.94 31.21
N PHE A 107 -2.97 9.17 29.93
CA PHE A 107 -1.65 9.10 29.30
C PHE A 107 -1.30 10.46 28.64
N SER A 108 -0.19 11.03 29.07
CA SER A 108 0.30 12.25 28.45
C SER A 108 1.06 11.91 27.16
N ARG A 109 0.54 12.36 26.01
CA ARG A 109 1.19 12.24 24.69
C ARG A 109 1.67 10.82 24.37
N PRO A 110 0.79 9.81 24.34
CA PRO A 110 1.17 8.40 24.22
C PRO A 110 1.91 8.09 22.92
N HIS A 111 1.50 8.66 21.79
CA HIS A 111 2.18 8.41 20.53
C HIS A 111 3.57 9.01 20.49
N SER A 112 3.76 10.23 21.02
CA SER A 112 5.08 10.86 21.13
C SER A 112 6.02 10.04 22.03
N ALA A 113 5.52 9.55 23.16
CA ALA A 113 6.29 8.68 24.07
C ALA A 113 6.69 7.36 23.41
N ILE A 114 5.76 6.71 22.70
CA ILE A 114 6.04 5.46 21.96
C ILE A 114 7.09 5.71 20.87
N ALA A 115 6.97 6.79 20.09
CA ALA A 115 7.94 7.15 19.06
C ALA A 115 9.35 7.37 19.67
N GLU A 116 9.44 8.09 20.79
CA GLU A 116 10.71 8.35 21.49
C GLU A 116 11.35 7.05 22.01
N ILE A 117 10.55 6.13 22.56
CA ILE A 117 11.03 4.81 23.01
C ILE A 117 11.54 3.98 21.81
N CYS A 118 10.81 3.94 20.71
CA CYS A 118 11.23 3.24 19.50
C CYS A 118 12.55 3.80 18.96
N LEU A 119 12.66 5.11 18.83
CA LEU A 119 13.88 5.78 18.36
C LEU A 119 15.07 5.55 19.30
N THR A 120 14.85 5.59 20.63
CA THR A 120 15.88 5.28 21.63
C THR A 120 16.37 3.84 21.49
N TYR A 121 15.47 2.89 21.25
CA TYR A 121 15.84 1.51 21.00
C TYR A 121 16.69 1.35 19.73
N LEU A 122 16.26 2.02 18.62
CA LEU A 122 16.99 2.02 17.35
C LEU A 122 18.37 2.70 17.45
N ASP A 123 18.53 3.72 18.31
CA ASP A 123 19.79 4.43 18.54
C ASP A 123 20.77 3.67 19.46
N SER A 124 20.32 2.59 20.11
CA SER A 124 21.17 1.84 21.05
C SER A 124 22.37 1.19 20.36
N GLN A 125 23.50 1.11 21.08
CA GLN A 125 24.72 0.46 20.58
C GLN A 125 24.48 -1.01 20.18
N HIS A 126 23.60 -1.69 20.90
CA HIS A 126 23.23 -3.07 20.60
C HIS A 126 22.62 -3.21 19.20
N ILE A 127 21.72 -2.32 18.79
CA ILE A 127 21.08 -2.33 17.46
C ILE A 127 22.07 -1.87 16.38
N LYS A 128 22.86 -0.82 16.65
CA LYS A 128 23.87 -0.30 15.72
C LYS A 128 24.95 -1.33 15.39
N ALA A 129 25.25 -2.24 16.29
CA ALA A 129 26.24 -3.31 16.09
C ALA A 129 25.71 -4.50 15.25
N LEU A 130 24.40 -4.54 14.93
CA LEU A 130 23.83 -5.63 14.15
C LEU A 130 24.28 -5.56 12.68
N SER A 131 24.64 -6.71 12.13
CA SER A 131 24.97 -6.86 10.71
C SER A 131 23.69 -6.79 9.87
N THR A 132 23.82 -6.28 8.63
CA THR A 132 22.74 -6.29 7.62
C THR A 132 22.41 -7.67 7.09
N ASP A 133 23.24 -8.67 7.37
CA ASP A 133 23.00 -10.05 6.97
C ASP A 133 21.98 -10.69 7.92
N PRO A 134 20.84 -11.25 7.42
CA PRO A 134 19.83 -11.85 8.26
C PRO A 134 20.28 -13.24 8.76
N SER A 135 21.28 -13.26 9.61
CA SER A 135 21.61 -14.49 10.36
C SER A 135 20.71 -14.56 11.61
N PRO A 136 20.57 -15.73 12.25
CA PRO A 136 19.60 -15.98 13.35
C PRO A 136 19.73 -15.12 14.61
N SER A 137 20.55 -14.09 14.60
CA SER A 137 20.77 -13.17 15.75
C SER A 137 19.62 -12.23 16.07
N THR A 138 18.60 -12.13 15.21
CA THR A 138 17.37 -11.36 15.51
C THR A 138 16.55 -11.95 16.65
N GLN A 139 16.85 -13.17 17.08
CA GLN A 139 16.21 -13.79 18.25
C GLN A 139 16.39 -13.01 19.56
N ASN A 140 17.41 -12.16 19.66
CA ASN A 140 17.67 -11.34 20.85
C ASN A 140 17.15 -9.89 20.74
N THR A 141 16.44 -9.54 19.66
CA THR A 141 15.93 -8.18 19.42
C THR A 141 14.46 -8.20 18.98
N PRO A 142 13.54 -8.80 19.75
CA PRO A 142 12.14 -8.98 19.33
C PRO A 142 11.44 -7.66 19.00
N PHE A 143 11.80 -6.55 19.64
CA PHE A 143 11.19 -5.25 19.47
C PHE A 143 11.71 -4.47 18.25
N LEU A 144 12.76 -4.95 17.58
CA LEU A 144 13.42 -4.22 16.47
C LEU A 144 12.49 -4.01 15.26
N GLU A 145 11.73 -5.04 14.88
CA GLU A 145 10.79 -4.94 13.75
C GLU A 145 9.72 -3.89 14.03
N TYR A 146 9.08 -3.95 15.21
CA TYR A 146 8.09 -2.95 15.60
C TYR A 146 8.65 -1.54 15.54
N CYS A 147 9.80 -1.31 16.17
CA CYS A 147 10.43 0.00 16.16
C CYS A 147 10.73 0.50 14.74
N SER A 148 11.31 -0.37 13.90
CA SER A 148 11.70 0.02 12.54
C SER A 148 10.51 0.39 11.66
N VAL A 149 9.37 -0.27 11.84
CA VAL A 149 8.19 -0.15 10.97
C VAL A 149 7.20 0.91 11.48
N TYR A 150 7.02 1.04 12.79
CA TYR A 150 5.87 1.79 13.33
C TYR A 150 6.22 3.09 14.07
N TRP A 151 7.50 3.36 14.39
CA TRP A 151 7.83 4.61 15.09
C TRP A 151 7.34 5.85 14.34
N GLY A 152 7.45 5.85 13.01
CA GLY A 152 7.02 6.97 12.17
C GLY A 152 5.50 7.12 12.12
N ALA A 153 4.73 6.03 12.20
CA ALA A 153 3.28 6.10 12.31
C ALA A 153 2.84 6.79 13.62
N HIS A 154 3.55 6.49 14.72
CA HIS A 154 3.33 7.19 16.00
C HIS A 154 3.76 8.66 15.92
N ALA A 155 4.96 8.93 15.38
CA ALA A 155 5.48 10.29 15.22
C ALA A 155 4.57 11.16 14.33
N LYS A 156 3.96 10.59 13.30
CA LYS A 156 2.99 11.29 12.44
C LYS A 156 1.72 11.69 13.18
N LYS A 157 1.26 10.86 14.12
CA LYS A 157 0.06 11.17 14.94
C LYS A 157 0.37 12.23 15.99
N GLU A 158 1.55 12.15 16.60
CA GLU A 158 1.98 13.08 17.64
C GLU A 158 3.49 13.04 17.78
N LEU A 159 4.15 14.19 17.57
CA LEU A 159 5.59 14.36 17.77
C LEU A 159 5.86 15.71 18.43
N ALA A 160 6.27 15.70 19.70
CA ALA A 160 6.43 16.91 20.47
C ALA A 160 7.64 16.89 21.40
N GLY A 161 8.11 18.07 21.78
CA GLY A 161 9.15 18.27 22.81
C GLY A 161 10.45 17.54 22.50
N SER A 162 10.92 16.73 23.46
CA SER A 162 12.18 15.98 23.40
C SER A 162 12.18 14.96 22.26
N ALA A 163 11.06 14.30 22.00
CA ALA A 163 10.95 13.31 20.93
C ALA A 163 11.26 13.90 19.55
N ARG A 164 10.76 15.11 19.24
CA ARG A 164 11.08 15.81 17.98
C ARG A 164 12.55 16.12 17.86
N SER A 165 13.13 16.72 18.89
CA SER A 165 14.55 17.08 18.89
C SER A 165 15.45 15.85 18.76
N PHE A 166 15.11 14.76 19.46
CA PHE A 166 15.83 13.50 19.39
C PHE A 166 15.71 12.85 18.00
N ALA A 167 14.50 12.84 17.43
CA ALA A 167 14.27 12.31 16.08
C ALA A 167 15.10 13.05 15.03
N LEU A 168 15.17 14.39 15.09
CA LEU A 168 15.99 15.21 14.18
C LEU A 168 17.47 14.87 14.31
N GLU A 169 17.99 14.78 15.53
CA GLU A 169 19.40 14.43 15.77
C GLU A 169 19.74 13.00 15.32
N LEU A 170 18.82 12.05 15.50
CA LEU A 170 19.00 10.68 15.04
C LEU A 170 18.99 10.59 13.52
N LEU A 171 17.99 11.18 12.89
CA LEU A 171 17.82 11.13 11.42
C LEU A 171 18.94 11.88 10.70
N LYS A 172 19.57 12.89 11.31
CA LYS A 172 20.76 13.55 10.76
C LYS A 172 21.93 12.60 10.48
N ARG A 173 21.99 11.45 11.13
CA ARG A 173 23.09 10.47 11.04
C ARG A 173 22.84 9.31 10.10
N ASP A 174 21.82 9.28 9.30
CA ASP A 174 21.29 8.18 8.52
C ASP A 174 20.47 7.16 9.32
N TYR A 175 19.35 6.79 8.74
CA TYR A 175 18.48 5.73 9.27
C TYR A 175 19.18 4.38 9.08
N GLY A 176 19.46 3.66 10.18
CA GLY A 176 20.31 2.46 10.18
C GLY A 176 19.90 1.43 9.12
N PRO A 177 20.87 0.74 8.49
CA PRO A 177 20.62 -0.12 7.33
C PRO A 177 19.69 -1.29 7.62
N ILE A 178 19.70 -1.84 8.85
CA ILE A 178 18.83 -2.94 9.24
C ILE A 178 17.38 -2.45 9.41
N SER A 179 17.19 -1.27 10.01
CA SER A 179 15.88 -0.64 10.18
C SER A 179 15.29 -0.24 8.84
N THR A 180 16.10 0.28 7.92
CA THR A 180 15.73 0.55 6.53
C THR A 180 15.24 -0.73 5.84
N LYS A 181 15.99 -1.83 5.96
CA LYS A 181 15.61 -3.11 5.37
C LYS A 181 14.27 -3.60 5.92
N LEU A 182 14.07 -3.57 7.23
CA LEU A 182 12.81 -3.99 7.86
C LEU A 182 11.64 -3.09 7.44
N LEU A 183 11.84 -1.78 7.41
CA LEU A 183 10.82 -0.83 6.96
C LEU A 183 10.40 -1.11 5.52
N LEU A 184 11.36 -1.23 4.62
CA LEU A 184 11.10 -1.35 3.19
C LEU A 184 10.60 -2.74 2.77
N THR A 185 10.81 -3.79 3.57
CA THR A 185 10.16 -5.09 3.34
C THR A 185 8.63 -5.05 3.48
N GLN A 186 8.08 -4.03 4.14
CA GLN A 186 6.63 -3.82 4.24
C GLN A 186 6.05 -3.12 3.00
N VAL A 187 6.88 -2.55 2.14
CA VAL A 187 6.43 -1.86 0.92
C VAL A 187 6.13 -2.89 -0.17
N LYS A 188 4.90 -2.89 -0.67
CA LYS A 188 4.51 -3.73 -1.80
C LYS A 188 5.41 -3.42 -3.00
N HIS A 189 5.90 -4.47 -3.66
CA HIS A 189 6.77 -4.39 -4.84
C HIS A 189 8.19 -3.85 -4.61
N PHE A 190 8.62 -3.73 -3.34
CA PHE A 190 9.99 -3.34 -3.07
C PHE A 190 10.96 -4.51 -3.31
N TYR A 191 11.84 -4.37 -4.31
CA TYR A 191 12.84 -5.39 -4.64
C TYR A 191 14.09 -5.23 -3.76
N VAL A 192 14.21 -6.04 -2.72
CA VAL A 192 15.40 -6.12 -1.82
C VAL A 192 16.72 -6.37 -2.60
N LYS A 193 16.64 -6.71 -3.88
CA LYS A 193 17.79 -7.01 -4.77
C LYS A 193 18.79 -5.86 -4.88
N TYR A 194 18.35 -4.61 -4.73
CA TYR A 194 19.18 -3.42 -4.93
C TYR A 194 19.89 -2.90 -3.67
N MET A 195 19.63 -3.48 -2.50
CA MET A 195 20.25 -3.03 -1.23
C MET A 195 21.79 -3.13 -1.15
N LYS A 196 22.45 -3.64 -2.18
CA LYS A 196 23.92 -3.83 -2.20
C LYS A 196 24.70 -2.66 -2.80
N THR A 197 24.05 -1.63 -3.32
CA THR A 197 24.72 -0.53 -4.05
C THR A 197 24.30 0.84 -3.54
N CYS A 198 25.22 1.50 -2.93
CA CYS A 198 25.70 2.86 -3.04
C CYS A 198 25.08 4.01 -2.27
N SER A 199 23.82 4.32 -2.22
CA SER A 199 23.33 5.51 -1.53
C SER A 199 22.48 5.15 -0.33
N PRO A 200 22.73 5.74 0.84
CA PRO A 200 21.96 5.42 2.04
C PRO A 200 20.55 5.99 1.95
N PHE A 201 19.60 5.25 2.52
CA PHE A 201 18.27 5.78 2.82
C PHE A 201 18.41 6.81 3.93
N SER A 202 18.48 8.09 3.56
CA SER A 202 18.74 9.18 4.49
C SER A 202 17.56 9.45 5.43
N GLY A 203 17.81 10.23 6.47
CA GLY A 203 16.76 10.69 7.37
C GLY A 203 15.64 11.46 6.66
N LEU A 204 15.98 12.22 5.60
CA LEU A 204 14.97 12.92 4.80
C LEU A 204 14.09 11.96 3.99
N HIS A 205 14.66 10.87 3.44
CA HIS A 205 13.88 9.79 2.82
C HIS A 205 12.93 9.17 3.84
N CYS A 206 13.43 8.87 5.04
CA CYS A 206 12.64 8.29 6.12
C CYS A 206 11.48 9.20 6.56
N ALA A 207 11.75 10.48 6.80
CA ALA A 207 10.73 11.45 7.19
C ALA A 207 9.67 11.64 6.07
N SER A 208 10.10 11.62 4.81
CA SER A 208 9.22 11.70 3.63
C SER A 208 8.39 10.45 3.44
N PHE A 209 8.97 9.26 3.66
CA PHE A 209 8.27 7.98 3.64
C PHE A 209 7.12 7.92 4.64
N PHE A 210 7.34 8.39 5.87
CA PHE A 210 6.30 8.41 6.90
C PHE A 210 5.35 9.62 6.78
N GLY A 211 5.74 10.66 6.07
CA GLY A 211 4.96 11.90 5.92
C GLY A 211 4.96 12.77 7.17
N ILE A 212 6.10 12.85 7.89
CA ILE A 212 6.21 13.60 9.13
C ILE A 212 6.70 15.02 8.81
N ILE A 213 5.75 15.94 8.69
CA ILE A 213 5.95 17.33 8.25
C ILE A 213 7.02 18.04 9.08
N GLU A 214 6.95 17.93 10.40
CA GLU A 214 7.85 18.61 11.35
C GLU A 214 9.29 18.13 11.19
N LEU A 215 9.50 16.86 10.82
CA LEU A 215 10.84 16.32 10.59
C LEU A 215 11.35 16.72 9.21
N VAL A 216 10.52 16.63 8.16
CA VAL A 216 10.91 17.08 6.81
C VAL A 216 11.33 18.55 6.85
N THR A 217 10.51 19.42 7.43
CA THR A 217 10.83 20.86 7.56
C THR A 217 12.12 21.09 8.36
N GLY A 218 12.25 20.44 9.51
CA GLY A 218 13.45 20.60 10.35
C GLY A 218 14.73 20.11 9.68
N LEU A 219 14.67 18.97 8.92
CA LEU A 219 15.83 18.46 8.19
C LEU A 219 16.22 19.36 7.00
N ILE A 220 15.24 19.96 6.31
CA ILE A 220 15.49 20.97 5.26
C ILE A 220 16.16 22.20 5.87
N GLU A 221 15.64 22.73 6.97
CA GLU A 221 16.20 23.91 7.68
C GLU A 221 17.64 23.68 8.15
N MET A 222 18.02 22.45 8.49
CA MET A 222 19.39 22.11 8.86
C MET A 222 20.39 22.20 7.68
N GLY A 223 19.91 22.15 6.42
CA GLY A 223 20.74 22.31 5.21
C GLY A 223 21.82 21.26 5.02
N CYS A 224 21.65 20.07 5.60
CA CYS A 224 22.67 19.00 5.57
C CYS A 224 22.36 17.86 4.58
N TYR A 225 21.24 17.95 3.84
CA TYR A 225 20.82 16.92 2.89
C TYR A 225 20.79 17.46 1.47
N ASP A 226 21.08 16.56 0.52
CA ASP A 226 20.68 16.71 -0.87
C ASP A 226 19.17 16.43 -0.95
N LEU A 227 18.37 17.47 -1.19
CA LEU A 227 16.91 17.39 -1.21
C LEU A 227 16.39 16.56 -2.38
N ASP A 228 17.22 16.41 -3.42
CA ASP A 228 16.97 15.60 -4.59
C ASP A 228 17.84 14.33 -4.61
N GLY A 229 18.52 14.03 -3.51
CA GLY A 229 19.34 12.83 -3.35
C GLY A 229 18.51 11.58 -3.57
N ALA A 230 19.07 10.60 -4.29
CA ALA A 230 18.44 9.32 -4.52
C ALA A 230 18.98 8.28 -3.54
N ASP A 231 18.12 7.43 -3.00
CA ASP A 231 18.52 6.27 -2.21
C ASP A 231 19.01 5.11 -3.09
N PHE A 232 19.30 3.96 -2.50
CA PHE A 232 19.79 2.77 -3.23
C PHE A 232 18.79 2.19 -4.25
N SER A 233 17.52 2.56 -4.22
CA SER A 233 16.49 2.21 -5.22
C SER A 233 16.30 3.30 -6.28
N GLY A 234 16.99 4.42 -6.11
CA GLY A 234 16.84 5.60 -6.96
C GLY A 234 15.72 6.54 -6.52
N HIS A 235 14.99 6.20 -5.45
CA HIS A 235 13.91 7.06 -4.96
C HIS A 235 14.50 8.31 -4.31
N THR A 236 13.91 9.46 -4.65
CA THR A 236 14.12 10.73 -3.95
C THR A 236 13.17 10.85 -2.75
N PRO A 237 13.41 11.78 -1.81
CA PRO A 237 12.43 12.11 -0.78
C PRO A 237 11.04 12.44 -1.34
N LEU A 238 10.99 13.16 -2.48
CA LEU A 238 9.73 13.46 -3.18
C LEU A 238 9.06 12.19 -3.72
N ALA A 239 9.82 11.24 -4.28
CA ALA A 239 9.28 9.97 -4.77
C ALA A 239 8.63 9.17 -3.65
N TRP A 240 9.27 9.06 -2.47
CA TRP A 240 8.69 8.41 -1.30
C TRP A 240 7.43 9.09 -0.79
N ALA A 241 7.44 10.43 -0.70
CA ALA A 241 6.26 11.18 -0.29
C ALA A 241 5.09 11.00 -1.28
N ALA A 242 5.39 10.99 -2.58
CA ALA A 242 4.41 10.79 -3.64
C ALA A 242 3.83 9.37 -3.64
N GLN A 243 4.67 8.35 -3.47
CA GLN A 243 4.25 6.95 -3.37
C GLN A 243 3.29 6.69 -2.21
N ASN A 244 3.50 7.38 -1.08
CA ASN A 244 2.71 7.19 0.14
C ASN A 244 1.60 8.24 0.31
N GLY A 245 1.38 9.13 -0.64
CA GLY A 245 0.28 10.10 -0.64
C GLY A 245 0.40 11.22 0.37
N HIS A 246 1.62 11.63 0.73
CA HIS A 246 1.86 12.64 1.74
C HIS A 246 1.84 14.05 1.15
N GLU A 247 0.65 14.57 0.87
CA GLU A 247 0.40 15.83 0.17
C GLU A 247 1.18 17.03 0.73
N GLU A 248 1.16 17.25 2.04
CA GLU A 248 1.86 18.39 2.65
C GLU A 248 3.39 18.25 2.52
N VAL A 249 3.94 17.03 2.60
CA VAL A 249 5.37 16.79 2.38
C VAL A 249 5.72 17.01 0.90
N VAL A 250 4.89 16.52 -0.02
CA VAL A 250 5.04 16.78 -1.46
C VAL A 250 5.06 18.28 -1.74
N LYS A 251 4.14 19.04 -1.16
CA LYS A 251 4.05 20.49 -1.30
C LYS A 251 5.31 21.21 -0.78
N ILE A 252 5.82 20.79 0.39
CA ILE A 252 7.05 21.36 0.97
C ILE A 252 8.24 21.09 0.04
N LEU A 253 8.42 19.85 -0.42
CA LEU A 253 9.53 19.47 -1.30
C LEU A 253 9.44 20.15 -2.67
N LEU A 254 8.25 20.23 -3.26
CA LEU A 254 8.04 20.96 -4.52
C LEU A 254 8.26 22.49 -4.37
N GLY A 255 8.24 23.02 -3.16
CA GLY A 255 8.59 24.39 -2.88
C GLY A 255 10.10 24.70 -2.90
N GLN A 256 10.95 23.67 -2.99
CA GLN A 256 12.40 23.82 -3.05
C GLN A 256 12.86 23.83 -4.51
N GLU A 257 13.70 24.80 -4.89
CA GLU A 257 14.17 24.98 -6.27
C GLU A 257 15.09 23.84 -6.75
N GLU A 258 15.77 23.16 -5.82
CA GLU A 258 16.72 22.08 -6.11
C GLU A 258 16.02 20.76 -6.39
N VAL A 259 14.74 20.61 -6.06
CA VAL A 259 14.01 19.34 -6.21
C VAL A 259 13.49 19.19 -7.64
N ASN A 260 13.93 18.13 -8.31
CA ASN A 260 13.41 17.77 -9.62
C ASN A 260 12.11 16.95 -9.50
N PRO A 261 10.92 17.51 -9.84
CA PRO A 261 9.65 16.83 -9.67
C PRO A 261 9.43 15.66 -10.62
N ASP A 262 10.32 15.48 -11.61
CA ASP A 262 10.20 14.44 -12.64
C ASP A 262 11.40 13.48 -12.65
N LYS A 263 12.18 13.43 -11.56
CA LYS A 263 13.34 12.56 -11.41
C LYS A 263 12.90 11.10 -11.26
N PRO A 264 13.32 10.20 -12.18
CA PRO A 264 12.97 8.79 -12.10
C PRO A 264 13.86 8.04 -11.11
N ASP A 265 13.34 6.97 -10.56
CA ASP A 265 14.10 5.96 -9.84
C ASP A 265 14.84 4.98 -10.79
N LEU A 266 15.44 3.90 -10.25
CA LEU A 266 16.15 2.90 -11.06
C LEU A 266 15.23 2.07 -11.98
N GLU A 267 13.92 2.04 -11.70
CA GLU A 267 12.92 1.39 -12.55
C GLU A 267 12.25 2.37 -13.53
N GLY A 268 12.77 3.61 -13.60
CA GLY A 268 12.24 4.67 -14.46
C GLY A 268 10.95 5.30 -13.90
N GLN A 269 10.55 4.97 -12.66
CA GLN A 269 9.33 5.47 -12.08
C GLN A 269 9.53 6.89 -11.54
N THR A 270 8.74 7.84 -12.05
CA THR A 270 8.71 9.21 -11.56
C THR A 270 7.78 9.35 -10.35
N PRO A 271 7.88 10.44 -9.57
CA PRO A 271 6.90 10.73 -8.52
C PRO A 271 5.44 10.71 -9.02
N LEU A 272 5.18 11.14 -10.26
CA LEU A 272 3.85 11.08 -10.86
C LEU A 272 3.39 9.64 -11.15
N LEU A 273 4.30 8.78 -11.65
CA LEU A 273 4.00 7.35 -11.86
C LEU A 273 3.65 6.69 -10.53
N LEU A 274 4.47 6.88 -9.49
CA LEU A 274 4.25 6.32 -8.15
C LEU A 274 2.93 6.79 -7.52
N ALA A 275 2.61 8.08 -7.65
CA ALA A 275 1.35 8.62 -7.15
C ALA A 275 0.14 8.08 -7.92
N ALA A 276 0.25 7.94 -9.25
CA ALA A 276 -0.82 7.41 -10.11
C ALA A 276 -1.07 5.92 -9.85
N TRP A 277 -0.01 5.12 -9.66
CA TRP A 277 -0.09 3.72 -9.29
C TRP A 277 -0.88 3.50 -7.99
N ASN A 278 -0.65 4.37 -6.99
CA ASN A 278 -1.28 4.25 -5.67
C ASN A 278 -2.60 5.05 -5.54
N GLY A 279 -3.02 5.78 -6.56
CA GLY A 279 -4.29 6.51 -6.57
C GLY A 279 -4.32 7.80 -5.74
N HIS A 280 -3.17 8.43 -5.52
CA HIS A 280 -3.06 9.62 -4.69
C HIS A 280 -3.43 10.89 -5.46
N GLU A 281 -4.73 11.16 -5.58
CA GLU A 281 -5.29 12.25 -6.38
C GLU A 281 -4.70 13.62 -6.05
N GLY A 282 -4.61 14.00 -4.78
CA GLY A 282 -4.05 15.30 -4.38
C GLY A 282 -2.58 15.46 -4.77
N VAL A 283 -1.78 14.40 -4.67
CA VAL A 283 -0.38 14.39 -5.11
C VAL A 283 -0.28 14.50 -6.64
N VAL A 284 -1.09 13.72 -7.36
CA VAL A 284 -1.16 13.78 -8.84
C VAL A 284 -1.51 15.20 -9.30
N GLU A 285 -2.50 15.83 -8.69
CA GLU A 285 -2.87 17.22 -9.01
C GLU A 285 -1.72 18.20 -8.80
N MET A 286 -1.01 18.10 -7.67
CA MET A 286 0.14 18.97 -7.36
C MET A 286 1.28 18.80 -8.36
N LEU A 287 1.61 17.56 -8.71
CA LEU A 287 2.66 17.25 -9.69
C LEU A 287 2.29 17.73 -11.09
N LEU A 288 1.03 17.53 -11.53
CA LEU A 288 0.56 17.98 -12.83
C LEU A 288 0.51 19.51 -12.96
N ARG A 289 0.50 20.29 -11.88
CA ARG A 289 0.63 21.74 -11.91
C ARG A 289 2.05 22.23 -12.26
N ARG A 290 3.04 21.35 -12.16
CA ARG A 290 4.45 21.67 -12.46
C ARG A 290 4.71 21.46 -13.96
N LYS A 291 5.23 22.48 -14.62
CA LYS A 291 5.52 22.44 -16.07
C LYS A 291 6.68 21.48 -16.42
N GLU A 292 7.52 21.20 -15.45
CA GLU A 292 8.67 20.32 -15.57
C GLU A 292 8.26 18.83 -15.58
N VAL A 293 7.06 18.50 -15.12
CA VAL A 293 6.56 17.13 -15.06
C VAL A 293 5.99 16.70 -16.41
N ASN A 294 6.52 15.60 -16.94
CA ASN A 294 6.00 14.99 -18.16
C ASN A 294 4.93 13.94 -17.84
N PRO A 295 3.63 14.20 -18.11
CA PRO A 295 2.55 13.29 -17.77
C PRO A 295 2.52 12.02 -18.64
N ASN A 296 3.33 11.95 -19.69
CA ASN A 296 3.49 10.79 -20.57
C ASN A 296 4.83 10.03 -20.35
N LYS A 297 5.60 10.37 -19.32
CA LYS A 297 6.88 9.71 -19.07
C LYS A 297 6.65 8.24 -18.75
N GLN A 298 7.44 7.40 -19.40
CA GLN A 298 7.34 5.96 -19.27
C GLN A 298 8.39 5.43 -18.30
N GLY A 299 7.99 4.50 -17.45
CA GLY A 299 8.91 3.67 -16.69
C GLY A 299 9.62 2.65 -17.58
N ASN A 300 10.50 1.83 -17.00
CA ASN A 300 11.31 0.87 -17.74
C ASN A 300 10.50 -0.23 -18.46
N TYR A 301 9.29 -0.52 -18.00
CA TYR A 301 8.36 -1.44 -18.66
C TYR A 301 7.45 -0.74 -19.68
N GLY A 302 7.67 0.55 -19.92
CA GLY A 302 6.88 1.36 -20.84
C GLY A 302 5.54 1.85 -20.29
N GLN A 303 5.21 1.56 -19.03
CA GLN A 303 3.98 2.05 -18.39
C GLN A 303 3.99 3.58 -18.24
N THR A 304 2.84 4.19 -18.40
CA THR A 304 2.60 5.63 -18.19
C THR A 304 1.79 5.85 -16.92
N PRO A 305 1.75 7.07 -16.34
CA PRO A 305 0.85 7.37 -15.21
C PRO A 305 -0.61 6.99 -15.50
N LEU A 306 -1.08 7.20 -16.74
CA LEU A 306 -2.44 6.84 -17.14
C LEU A 306 -2.65 5.32 -17.17
N SER A 307 -1.67 4.55 -17.69
CA SER A 307 -1.78 3.09 -17.72
C SER A 307 -1.76 2.48 -16.32
N ASP A 308 -0.94 3.02 -15.41
CA ASP A 308 -0.85 2.56 -14.03
C ASP A 308 -2.14 2.86 -13.26
N ALA A 309 -2.67 4.09 -13.38
CA ALA A 309 -3.95 4.46 -12.80
C ALA A 309 -5.10 3.60 -13.35
N ALA A 310 -5.10 3.32 -14.65
CA ALA A 310 -6.09 2.46 -15.30
C ALA A 310 -6.01 1.00 -14.84
N TRP A 311 -4.80 0.49 -14.64
CA TRP A 311 -4.57 -0.87 -14.14
C TRP A 311 -5.12 -1.07 -12.72
N HIS A 312 -4.96 -0.05 -11.85
CA HIS A 312 -5.37 -0.16 -10.45
C HIS A 312 -6.79 0.40 -10.18
N GLY A 313 -7.51 0.84 -11.22
CA GLY A 313 -8.89 1.30 -11.09
C GLY A 313 -9.05 2.70 -10.47
N HIS A 314 -8.02 3.54 -10.52
CA HIS A 314 -8.02 4.86 -9.92
C HIS A 314 -8.72 5.90 -10.82
N GLU A 315 -10.05 5.85 -10.84
CA GLU A 315 -10.91 6.65 -11.72
C GLU A 315 -10.64 8.16 -11.62
N GLY A 316 -10.49 8.71 -10.40
CA GLY A 316 -10.19 10.13 -10.19
C GLY A 316 -8.86 10.54 -10.82
N VAL A 317 -7.80 9.73 -10.66
CA VAL A 317 -6.49 9.95 -11.30
C VAL A 317 -6.61 9.88 -12.82
N VAL A 318 -7.34 8.90 -13.35
CA VAL A 318 -7.59 8.76 -14.81
C VAL A 318 -8.27 10.01 -15.35
N LYS A 319 -9.32 10.53 -14.69
CA LYS A 319 -10.01 11.76 -15.06
C LYS A 319 -9.07 12.98 -15.08
N MET A 320 -8.23 13.11 -14.05
CA MET A 320 -7.26 14.22 -13.97
C MET A 320 -6.23 14.18 -15.09
N LEU A 321 -5.68 13.00 -15.37
CA LEU A 321 -4.71 12.82 -16.46
C LEU A 321 -5.34 13.09 -17.82
N LEU A 322 -6.53 12.54 -18.12
CA LEU A 322 -7.25 12.77 -19.36
C LEU A 322 -7.80 14.20 -19.51
N GLY A 323 -7.85 14.96 -18.42
CA GLY A 323 -8.12 16.40 -18.44
C GLY A 323 -6.96 17.24 -19.00
N ARG A 324 -5.79 16.65 -19.18
CA ARG A 324 -4.59 17.30 -19.74
C ARG A 324 -4.49 16.99 -21.22
N GLY A 325 -4.53 18.00 -22.06
CA GLY A 325 -4.51 17.83 -23.52
C GLY A 325 -3.22 17.22 -24.09
N GLU A 326 -2.14 17.22 -23.32
CA GLU A 326 -0.86 16.59 -23.69
C GLU A 326 -0.79 15.08 -23.38
N VAL A 327 -1.74 14.51 -22.63
CA VAL A 327 -1.74 13.08 -22.31
C VAL A 327 -2.22 12.24 -23.48
N ASP A 328 -1.40 11.28 -23.91
CA ASP A 328 -1.79 10.30 -24.94
C ASP A 328 -2.57 9.15 -24.29
N PRO A 329 -3.90 9.06 -24.52
CA PRO A 329 -4.73 8.04 -23.90
C PRO A 329 -4.54 6.64 -24.46
N ASN A 330 -3.80 6.52 -25.58
CA ASN A 330 -3.52 5.26 -26.25
C ASN A 330 -2.05 4.82 -26.11
N LYS A 331 -1.22 5.53 -25.32
CA LYS A 331 0.21 5.23 -25.24
C LYS A 331 0.45 3.83 -24.66
N PRO A 332 1.03 2.91 -25.45
CA PRO A 332 1.20 1.53 -25.01
C PRO A 332 2.45 1.37 -24.14
N ASN A 333 2.45 0.32 -23.32
CA ASN A 333 3.65 -0.17 -22.68
C ASN A 333 4.54 -0.99 -23.65
N ASN A 334 5.63 -1.60 -23.13
CA ASN A 334 6.54 -2.43 -23.94
C ASN A 334 5.88 -3.68 -24.54
N ASP A 335 4.79 -4.17 -23.95
CA ASP A 335 3.99 -5.29 -24.48
C ASP A 335 2.90 -4.84 -25.45
N GLY A 336 2.85 -3.57 -25.80
CA GLY A 336 1.81 -3.00 -26.67
C GLY A 336 0.49 -2.70 -25.97
N ARG A 337 0.34 -2.94 -24.66
CA ARG A 337 -0.91 -2.75 -23.93
C ARG A 337 -1.17 -1.26 -23.67
N ALA A 338 -2.33 -0.80 -24.11
CA ALA A 338 -2.84 0.53 -23.85
C ALA A 338 -3.57 0.63 -22.49
N PRO A 339 -3.80 1.83 -21.93
CA PRO A 339 -4.52 2.01 -20.67
C PRO A 339 -5.89 1.28 -20.63
N LEU A 340 -6.66 1.33 -21.74
CA LEU A 340 -7.93 0.63 -21.83
C LEU A 340 -7.82 -0.89 -21.73
N SER A 341 -6.74 -1.49 -22.25
CA SER A 341 -6.48 -2.94 -22.12
C SER A 341 -6.27 -3.34 -20.66
N TYR A 342 -5.58 -2.52 -19.88
CA TYR A 342 -5.38 -2.75 -18.44
C TYR A 342 -6.70 -2.68 -17.67
N ALA A 343 -7.45 -1.58 -17.83
CA ALA A 343 -8.76 -1.42 -17.18
C ALA A 343 -9.73 -2.55 -17.56
N SER A 344 -9.69 -3.01 -18.83
CA SER A 344 -10.54 -4.08 -19.32
C SER A 344 -10.16 -5.45 -18.75
N SER A 345 -8.87 -5.71 -18.56
CA SER A 345 -8.35 -6.96 -18.01
C SER A 345 -8.71 -7.12 -16.52
N ASP A 346 -8.73 -6.03 -15.76
CA ASP A 346 -8.99 -6.05 -14.32
C ASP A 346 -10.45 -5.68 -13.97
N GLY A 347 -11.29 -5.39 -14.99
CA GLY A 347 -12.72 -5.19 -14.81
C GLY A 347 -13.12 -3.85 -14.20
N HIS A 348 -12.30 -2.83 -14.36
CA HIS A 348 -12.55 -1.50 -13.80
C HIS A 348 -13.56 -0.70 -14.65
N GLU A 349 -14.85 -1.03 -14.49
CA GLU A 349 -15.94 -0.44 -15.29
C GLU A 349 -15.93 1.09 -15.31
N GLY A 350 -15.75 1.76 -14.16
CA GLY A 350 -15.70 3.22 -14.09
C GLY A 350 -14.54 3.81 -14.88
N VAL A 351 -13.36 3.17 -14.86
CA VAL A 351 -12.20 3.61 -15.66
C VAL A 351 -12.45 3.38 -17.14
N VAL A 352 -13.03 2.22 -17.52
CA VAL A 352 -13.39 1.93 -18.92
C VAL A 352 -14.38 2.96 -19.45
N GLU A 353 -15.40 3.32 -18.67
CA GLU A 353 -16.36 4.36 -19.04
C GLU A 353 -15.68 5.69 -19.31
N VAL A 354 -14.84 6.15 -18.36
CA VAL A 354 -14.10 7.43 -18.50
C VAL A 354 -13.16 7.44 -19.71
N LEU A 355 -12.48 6.33 -19.99
CA LEU A 355 -11.62 6.22 -21.17
C LEU A 355 -12.44 6.27 -22.45
N LEU A 356 -13.56 5.54 -22.52
CA LEU A 356 -14.43 5.49 -23.70
C LEU A 356 -15.19 6.81 -23.96
N GLU A 357 -15.31 7.71 -23.00
CA GLU A 357 -15.84 9.06 -23.21
C GLU A 357 -14.92 9.94 -24.08
N LYS A 358 -13.65 9.57 -24.22
CA LYS A 358 -12.68 10.31 -25.05
C LYS A 358 -12.68 9.77 -26.48
N GLU A 359 -12.97 10.64 -27.44
CA GLU A 359 -13.00 10.28 -28.88
C GLU A 359 -11.64 9.79 -29.39
N GLU A 360 -10.55 10.24 -28.79
CA GLU A 360 -9.20 9.85 -29.17
C GLU A 360 -8.82 8.44 -28.73
N VAL A 361 -9.57 7.82 -27.78
CA VAL A 361 -9.30 6.46 -27.31
C VAL A 361 -9.68 5.46 -28.38
N ASN A 362 -8.73 4.61 -28.77
CA ASN A 362 -9.00 3.48 -29.66
C ASN A 362 -9.53 2.28 -28.85
N PRO A 363 -10.83 1.96 -28.93
CA PRO A 363 -11.43 0.91 -28.10
C PRO A 363 -11.06 -0.51 -28.55
N ASP A 364 -10.47 -0.68 -29.75
CA ASP A 364 -10.07 -1.96 -30.32
C ASP A 364 -8.56 -2.07 -30.53
N LYS A 365 -7.75 -1.22 -29.83
CA LYS A 365 -6.29 -1.22 -29.95
C LYS A 365 -5.69 -2.54 -29.44
N PRO A 366 -5.02 -3.32 -30.32
CA PRO A 366 -4.42 -4.58 -29.90
C PRO A 366 -3.07 -4.38 -29.21
N ASP A 367 -2.70 -5.34 -28.37
CA ASP A 367 -1.35 -5.49 -27.82
C ASP A 367 -0.41 -6.25 -28.81
N ASN A 368 0.85 -6.50 -28.39
CA ASN A 368 1.82 -7.24 -29.22
C ASN A 368 1.46 -8.70 -29.48
N TYR A 369 0.49 -9.25 -28.74
CA TYR A 369 -0.08 -10.58 -28.95
C TYR A 369 -1.39 -10.53 -29.74
N ASN A 370 -1.74 -9.38 -30.30
CA ASN A 370 -2.99 -9.10 -31.01
C ASN A 370 -4.25 -9.25 -30.13
N ARG A 371 -4.12 -9.14 -28.80
CA ARG A 371 -5.26 -9.14 -27.90
C ARG A 371 -5.83 -7.72 -27.82
N THR A 372 -7.13 -7.60 -28.00
CA THR A 372 -7.88 -6.35 -27.85
C THR A 372 -8.39 -6.20 -26.42
N PRO A 373 -8.80 -4.99 -25.97
CA PRO A 373 -9.47 -4.80 -24.68
C PRO A 373 -10.68 -5.74 -24.49
N LEU A 374 -11.44 -6.02 -25.57
CA LEU A 374 -12.53 -6.99 -25.53
C LEU A 374 -12.06 -8.43 -25.28
N SER A 375 -10.94 -8.82 -25.88
CA SER A 375 -10.31 -10.12 -25.64
C SER A 375 -9.89 -10.27 -24.17
N ASP A 376 -9.29 -9.23 -23.59
CA ASP A 376 -8.88 -9.21 -22.19
C ASP A 376 -10.11 -9.28 -21.25
N ALA A 377 -11.14 -8.46 -21.47
CA ALA A 377 -12.37 -8.50 -20.68
C ALA A 377 -13.08 -9.86 -20.76
N ALA A 378 -13.10 -10.47 -21.95
CA ALA A 378 -13.70 -11.79 -22.15
C ALA A 378 -12.90 -12.91 -21.49
N ARG A 379 -11.56 -12.80 -21.47
CA ARG A 379 -10.64 -13.76 -20.84
C ARG A 379 -10.79 -13.81 -19.34
N PHE A 380 -11.11 -12.69 -18.70
CA PHE A 380 -11.25 -12.58 -17.24
C PHE A 380 -12.69 -12.50 -16.75
N GLY A 381 -13.68 -12.54 -17.67
CA GLY A 381 -15.08 -12.69 -17.34
C GLY A 381 -15.82 -11.40 -16.95
N HIS A 382 -15.31 -10.24 -17.35
CA HIS A 382 -15.84 -8.93 -16.97
C HIS A 382 -17.04 -8.51 -17.84
N GLU A 383 -18.24 -8.99 -17.49
CA GLU A 383 -19.48 -8.80 -18.27
C GLU A 383 -19.82 -7.33 -18.53
N GLY A 384 -19.65 -6.45 -17.54
CA GLY A 384 -19.94 -5.03 -17.68
C GLY A 384 -19.02 -4.37 -18.71
N VAL A 385 -17.71 -4.65 -18.61
CA VAL A 385 -16.71 -4.14 -19.58
C VAL A 385 -17.00 -4.66 -20.99
N VAL A 386 -17.32 -5.98 -21.13
CA VAL A 386 -17.70 -6.57 -22.43
C VAL A 386 -18.90 -5.83 -23.05
N LYS A 387 -19.93 -5.50 -22.25
CA LYS A 387 -21.10 -4.75 -22.74
C LYS A 387 -20.72 -3.33 -23.19
N MET A 388 -19.89 -2.63 -22.42
CA MET A 388 -19.47 -1.27 -22.76
C MET A 388 -18.66 -1.25 -24.05
N LEU A 389 -17.69 -2.16 -24.20
CA LEU A 389 -16.88 -2.25 -25.41
C LEU A 389 -17.71 -2.61 -26.63
N LEU A 390 -18.63 -3.60 -26.53
CA LEU A 390 -19.56 -3.96 -27.61
C LEU A 390 -20.61 -2.87 -27.93
N GLY A 391 -20.76 -1.88 -27.09
CA GLY A 391 -21.55 -0.66 -27.36
C GLY A 391 -20.87 0.31 -28.33
N ARG A 392 -19.58 0.10 -28.65
CA ARG A 392 -18.82 0.93 -29.58
C ARG A 392 -18.80 0.28 -30.96
N GLU A 393 -19.15 1.04 -32.00
CA GLU A 393 -19.21 0.55 -33.40
C GLU A 393 -17.83 0.16 -33.95
N GLU A 394 -16.77 0.77 -33.41
CA GLU A 394 -15.38 0.54 -33.82
C GLU A 394 -14.82 -0.81 -33.33
N VAL A 395 -15.47 -1.45 -32.35
CA VAL A 395 -14.99 -2.70 -31.75
C VAL A 395 -15.42 -3.90 -32.60
N ASN A 396 -14.41 -4.65 -33.09
CA ASN A 396 -14.65 -5.90 -33.76
C ASN A 396 -14.74 -7.06 -32.75
N PRO A 397 -15.92 -7.66 -32.54
CA PRO A 397 -16.10 -8.70 -31.53
C PRO A 397 -15.42 -10.01 -31.86
N ASP A 398 -14.87 -10.17 -33.06
CA ASP A 398 -14.28 -11.39 -33.58
C ASP A 398 -12.76 -11.28 -33.87
N THR A 399 -12.11 -10.20 -33.42
CA THR A 399 -10.66 -10.02 -33.56
C THR A 399 -9.91 -11.16 -32.84
N PRO A 400 -9.11 -11.98 -33.55
CA PRO A 400 -8.36 -13.07 -32.94
C PRO A 400 -7.02 -12.57 -32.40
N ASP A 401 -6.52 -13.22 -31.36
CA ASP A 401 -5.13 -13.07 -30.94
C ASP A 401 -4.15 -13.78 -31.91
N ASN A 402 -2.84 -13.73 -31.64
CA ASN A 402 -1.82 -14.39 -32.44
C ASN A 402 -1.92 -15.93 -32.48
N TYR A 403 -2.73 -16.52 -31.60
CA TYR A 403 -3.05 -17.95 -31.59
C TYR A 403 -4.39 -18.27 -32.27
N GLY A 404 -5.04 -17.29 -32.88
CA GLY A 404 -6.34 -17.42 -33.53
C GLY A 404 -7.54 -17.41 -32.58
N ARG A 405 -7.34 -17.16 -31.28
CA ARG A 405 -8.39 -17.19 -30.27
C ARG A 405 -9.18 -15.88 -30.26
N THR A 406 -10.49 -15.98 -30.46
CA THR A 406 -11.41 -14.85 -30.36
C THR A 406 -11.83 -14.55 -28.92
N PRO A 407 -12.46 -13.40 -28.63
CA PRO A 407 -13.08 -13.14 -27.33
C PRO A 407 -14.03 -14.25 -26.88
N LEU A 408 -14.83 -14.80 -27.81
CA LEU A 408 -15.72 -15.92 -27.52
C LEU A 408 -14.95 -17.20 -27.16
N ALA A 409 -13.82 -17.49 -27.84
CA ALA A 409 -12.96 -18.62 -27.52
C ALA A 409 -12.38 -18.50 -26.11
N PHE A 410 -11.94 -17.31 -25.68
CA PHE A 410 -11.49 -17.07 -24.31
C PHE A 410 -12.60 -17.30 -23.30
N ALA A 411 -13.77 -16.66 -23.47
CA ALA A 411 -14.90 -16.85 -22.56
C ALA A 411 -15.36 -18.30 -22.46
N ALA A 412 -15.30 -19.04 -23.57
CA ALA A 412 -15.63 -20.46 -23.62
C ALA A 412 -14.61 -21.34 -22.90
N THR A 413 -13.32 -21.06 -23.05
CA THR A 413 -12.23 -21.77 -22.38
C THR A 413 -12.29 -21.66 -20.85
N PHE A 414 -12.63 -20.47 -20.34
CA PHE A 414 -12.69 -20.19 -18.90
C PHE A 414 -14.08 -20.35 -18.29
N GLY A 415 -15.12 -20.64 -19.10
CA GLY A 415 -16.46 -20.97 -18.63
C GLY A 415 -17.33 -19.78 -18.23
N TYR A 416 -17.07 -18.59 -18.73
CA TYR A 416 -17.80 -17.36 -18.39
C TYR A 416 -19.14 -17.28 -19.13
N GLU A 417 -20.17 -17.92 -18.55
CA GLU A 417 -21.51 -18.06 -19.14
C GLU A 417 -22.14 -16.71 -19.54
N GLY A 418 -22.00 -15.68 -18.71
CA GLY A 418 -22.56 -14.36 -18.97
C GLY A 418 -21.89 -13.68 -20.16
N VAL A 419 -20.55 -13.72 -20.23
CA VAL A 419 -19.78 -13.17 -21.37
C VAL A 419 -20.13 -13.92 -22.66
N VAL A 420 -20.23 -15.27 -22.61
CA VAL A 420 -20.64 -16.09 -23.77
C VAL A 420 -22.03 -15.69 -24.25
N LYS A 421 -23.00 -15.47 -23.36
CA LYS A 421 -24.36 -15.01 -23.74
C LYS A 421 -24.33 -13.62 -24.39
N ILE A 422 -23.55 -12.71 -23.85
CA ILE A 422 -23.44 -11.34 -24.40
C ILE A 422 -22.84 -11.39 -25.82
N LEU A 423 -21.73 -12.12 -25.99
CA LEU A 423 -21.08 -12.25 -27.30
C LEU A 423 -21.98 -12.95 -28.33
N LEU A 424 -22.64 -14.07 -27.97
CA LEU A 424 -23.59 -14.75 -28.82
C LEU A 424 -24.86 -13.93 -29.15
N GLY A 425 -25.11 -12.87 -28.42
CA GLY A 425 -26.12 -11.85 -28.69
C GLY A 425 -25.82 -10.98 -29.88
N ARG A 426 -24.59 -10.94 -30.38
CA ARG A 426 -24.14 -10.12 -31.51
C ARG A 426 -24.12 -10.99 -32.78
N GLU A 427 -24.71 -10.46 -33.86
CA GLU A 427 -24.80 -11.17 -35.15
C GLU A 427 -23.42 -11.31 -35.83
N GLU A 428 -22.49 -10.37 -35.53
CA GLU A 428 -21.16 -10.33 -36.09
C GLU A 428 -20.21 -11.40 -35.51
N VAL A 429 -20.58 -12.04 -34.38
CA VAL A 429 -19.75 -13.05 -33.72
C VAL A 429 -19.84 -14.40 -34.42
N ASN A 430 -18.72 -14.87 -34.93
CA ASN A 430 -18.62 -16.19 -35.49
C ASN A 430 -18.41 -17.23 -34.37
N ARG A 431 -19.47 -17.93 -33.99
CA ARG A 431 -19.48 -18.93 -32.91
C ARG A 431 -18.60 -20.14 -33.15
N ASP A 432 -18.33 -20.45 -34.41
CA ASP A 432 -17.62 -21.65 -34.84
C ASP A 432 -16.19 -21.34 -35.35
N LYS A 433 -15.72 -20.11 -35.21
CA LYS A 433 -14.38 -19.70 -35.64
C LYS A 433 -13.30 -20.46 -34.88
N PRO A 434 -12.51 -21.31 -35.59
CA PRO A 434 -11.46 -22.08 -34.94
C PRO A 434 -10.24 -21.20 -34.63
N ASP A 435 -9.49 -21.59 -33.61
CA ASP A 435 -8.14 -21.09 -33.37
C ASP A 435 -7.09 -21.75 -34.31
N ASN A 436 -5.82 -21.44 -34.15
CA ASN A 436 -4.74 -21.95 -34.99
C ASN A 436 -4.51 -23.46 -34.83
N ASP A 437 -5.00 -24.06 -33.73
CA ASP A 437 -4.98 -25.50 -33.48
C ASP A 437 -6.26 -26.20 -34.01
N GLY A 438 -7.14 -25.45 -34.67
CA GLY A 438 -8.42 -25.95 -35.21
C GLY A 438 -9.49 -26.12 -34.13
N GLN A 439 -9.30 -25.58 -32.93
CA GLN A 439 -10.26 -25.71 -31.85
C GLN A 439 -11.31 -24.59 -31.91
N THR A 440 -12.58 -24.98 -31.96
CA THR A 440 -13.69 -24.02 -31.88
C THR A 440 -14.03 -23.69 -30.44
N PRO A 441 -14.72 -22.54 -30.16
CA PRO A 441 -15.20 -22.21 -28.81
C PRO A 441 -15.97 -23.39 -28.16
N LEU A 442 -16.74 -24.15 -28.93
CA LEU A 442 -17.45 -25.33 -28.44
C LEU A 442 -16.50 -26.44 -27.98
N SER A 443 -15.45 -26.77 -28.77
CA SER A 443 -14.47 -27.80 -28.41
C SER A 443 -13.64 -27.36 -27.19
N LEU A 444 -13.28 -26.09 -27.09
CA LEU A 444 -12.57 -25.50 -25.92
C LEU A 444 -13.41 -25.61 -24.65
N ALA A 445 -14.69 -25.21 -24.69
CA ALA A 445 -15.61 -25.35 -23.56
C ALA A 445 -15.82 -26.82 -23.15
N ALA A 446 -15.95 -27.74 -24.11
CA ALA A 446 -16.11 -29.16 -23.84
C ALA A 446 -14.83 -29.76 -23.22
N GLY A 447 -13.65 -29.45 -23.76
CA GLY A 447 -12.36 -29.87 -23.24
C GLY A 447 -12.10 -29.38 -21.82
N SER A 448 -12.55 -28.17 -21.48
CA SER A 448 -12.46 -27.58 -20.13
C SER A 448 -13.59 -28.00 -19.18
N GLY A 449 -14.57 -28.77 -19.64
CA GLY A 449 -15.66 -29.30 -18.82
C GLY A 449 -16.79 -28.31 -18.49
N HIS A 450 -16.90 -27.19 -19.20
CA HIS A 450 -17.89 -26.13 -18.97
C HIS A 450 -19.26 -26.46 -19.58
N LYS A 451 -19.99 -27.42 -18.99
CA LYS A 451 -21.25 -27.97 -19.51
C LYS A 451 -22.31 -26.92 -19.88
N LYS A 452 -22.45 -25.86 -19.09
CA LYS A 452 -23.43 -24.81 -19.38
C LYS A 452 -23.02 -23.95 -20.58
N VAL A 453 -21.74 -23.66 -20.74
CA VAL A 453 -21.21 -22.98 -21.93
C VAL A 453 -21.38 -23.84 -23.18
N VAL A 454 -21.10 -25.14 -23.06
CA VAL A 454 -21.37 -26.12 -24.15
C VAL A 454 -22.84 -26.05 -24.58
N ALA A 455 -23.77 -26.07 -23.62
CA ALA A 455 -25.21 -25.98 -23.94
C ALA A 455 -25.58 -24.66 -24.63
N LEU A 456 -24.98 -23.52 -24.19
CA LEU A 456 -25.17 -22.22 -24.82
C LEU A 456 -24.65 -22.20 -26.27
N LEU A 457 -23.47 -22.72 -26.50
CA LEU A 457 -22.87 -22.80 -27.84
C LEU A 457 -23.60 -23.78 -28.79
N GLN A 458 -24.21 -24.82 -28.26
CA GLN A 458 -25.03 -25.75 -29.04
C GLN A 458 -26.44 -25.25 -29.33
N SER A 459 -26.97 -24.35 -28.49
CA SER A 459 -28.31 -23.81 -28.70
C SER A 459 -28.34 -22.97 -29.99
N ARG A 460 -29.12 -23.42 -30.99
CA ARG A 460 -29.45 -22.61 -32.17
C ARG A 460 -30.39 -21.49 -31.71
N LYS A 461 -30.05 -20.24 -31.98
CA LYS A 461 -31.03 -19.15 -31.82
C LYS A 461 -32.28 -19.47 -32.62
N VAL A 462 -33.38 -19.69 -31.91
CA VAL A 462 -34.71 -19.49 -32.52
C VAL A 462 -34.81 -17.95 -32.63
N VAL A 463 -34.62 -17.44 -33.83
CA VAL A 463 -34.95 -16.05 -34.18
C VAL A 463 -36.45 -15.92 -34.00
N THR A 464 -36.90 -15.51 -32.83
CA THR A 464 -38.28 -15.06 -32.65
C THR A 464 -38.34 -13.65 -33.23
N LEU A 465 -38.67 -13.61 -34.50
CA LEU A 465 -39.24 -12.38 -35.12
C LEU A 465 -40.50 -12.00 -34.33
N CYS A 466 -40.38 -11.17 -33.34
CA CYS A 466 -41.51 -10.40 -32.86
C CYS A 466 -41.66 -9.22 -33.82
N THR A 467 -42.35 -9.44 -34.90
CA THR A 467 -43.10 -8.40 -35.59
C THR A 467 -44.26 -7.99 -34.69
N VAL A 468 -44.23 -6.80 -34.13
CA VAL A 468 -45.36 -5.81 -34.12
C VAL A 468 -44.77 -4.41 -33.93
#